data_f4a996c7b38d238ed44f5416893b789b
#
_entry.id   f4a996c7b38d238ed44f5416893b789b
#
_cell.length_a   1.000
_cell.length_b   1.000
_cell.length_c   1.000
_cell.angle_alpha   90.00
_cell.angle_beta   90.00
_cell.angle_gamma   90.00
#
_symmetry.space_group_name_H-M   'P 1'
#
loop_
_entity.id
_entity.type
_entity.pdbx_description
1 polymer ?
#
loop_
_entity_poly.entity_id
_entity_poly.type
_entity_poly.pdbx_seq_one_letter_code
_entity_poly.pdbx_strand_id
1 'polypeptide(L)'
;MAGISSKVLEKIEDEKIKPIGKWSFILKDSFVWTLFILNIIFGSVGFAISIYLFEASEVFDLILPVNDLMQALILAIPVIWIIITVIFLIVSFVNFKYLKGGYRFSAFKVFIINILCILLLGWFLNELGISERINAFFSENISTYEESVDPRYKVWNRPEEGYIAGEIVGIDNNIVKIKDLSGDI
;
A
#
# COMPACT_ATOMS: atom_id res chain seq x y z
N MET A 1 -28.59 40.54 -37.69
CA MET A 1 -28.43 39.51 -36.66
C MET A 1 -26.93 39.31 -36.41
N ALA A 2 -26.41 39.89 -35.35
CA ALA A 2 -25.02 39.56 -34.96
C ALA A 2 -24.96 38.08 -34.55
N GLY A 3 -24.21 37.31 -35.30
CA GLY A 3 -24.10 35.86 -35.06
C GLY A 3 -23.46 35.59 -33.69
N ILE A 4 -23.74 34.43 -33.11
CA ILE A 4 -23.16 33.98 -31.84
C ILE A 4 -21.62 34.14 -31.85
N SER A 5 -20.98 33.98 -33.00
CA SER A 5 -19.52 34.14 -33.20
C SER A 5 -19.04 35.58 -32.96
N SER A 6 -19.80 36.63 -33.34
CA SER A 6 -19.38 38.02 -33.14
C SER A 6 -19.43 38.41 -31.64
N LYS A 7 -20.44 37.97 -30.89
CA LYS A 7 -20.52 38.17 -29.45
C LYS A 7 -19.41 37.45 -28.68
N VAL A 8 -18.99 36.27 -29.16
CA VAL A 8 -17.88 35.52 -28.53
C VAL A 8 -16.55 36.22 -28.82
N LEU A 9 -16.32 36.73 -30.03
CA LEU A 9 -15.10 37.47 -30.37
C LEU A 9 -14.98 38.75 -29.56
N GLU A 10 -16.07 39.53 -29.46
CA GLU A 10 -16.13 40.75 -28.65
C GLU A 10 -15.79 40.48 -27.18
N LYS A 11 -16.32 39.39 -26.62
CA LYS A 11 -16.03 38.99 -25.25
C LYS A 11 -14.57 38.54 -25.06
N ILE A 12 -13.95 37.88 -26.06
CA ILE A 12 -12.54 37.48 -26.04
C ILE A 12 -11.62 38.72 -26.09
N GLU A 13 -11.99 39.75 -26.86
CA GLU A 13 -11.24 41.02 -26.96
C GLU A 13 -11.37 41.85 -25.67
N ASP A 14 -12.59 42.01 -25.13
CA ASP A 14 -12.84 42.74 -23.89
C ASP A 14 -12.16 42.15 -22.67
N GLU A 15 -12.21 40.83 -22.51
CA GLU A 15 -11.59 40.08 -21.38
C GLU A 15 -10.10 39.83 -21.59
N LYS A 16 -9.50 40.24 -22.74
CA LYS A 16 -8.09 40.00 -23.10
C LYS A 16 -7.65 38.54 -22.89
N ILE A 17 -8.51 37.59 -23.26
CA ILE A 17 -8.28 36.17 -23.07
C ILE A 17 -7.14 35.74 -23.97
N LYS A 18 -6.01 35.35 -23.38
CA LYS A 18 -4.87 34.79 -24.12
C LYS A 18 -5.06 33.28 -24.37
N PRO A 19 -4.81 32.81 -25.59
CA PRO A 19 -4.87 31.36 -25.86
C PRO A 19 -3.86 30.64 -25.02
N ILE A 20 -4.30 29.61 -24.30
CA ILE A 20 -3.42 28.72 -23.52
C ILE A 20 -2.70 27.80 -24.50
N GLY A 21 -1.37 27.74 -24.39
CA GLY A 21 -0.55 26.90 -25.27
C GLY A 21 -0.93 25.41 -25.20
N LYS A 22 -0.90 24.71 -26.33
CA LYS A 22 -1.19 23.25 -26.42
C LYS A 22 -0.35 22.44 -25.44
N TRP A 23 0.87 22.85 -25.18
CA TRP A 23 1.80 22.21 -24.23
C TRP A 23 1.27 22.14 -22.81
N SER A 24 0.55 23.17 -22.34
CA SER A 24 -0.04 23.18 -21.00
C SER A 24 -1.07 22.07 -20.83
N PHE A 25 -1.85 21.77 -21.86
CA PHE A 25 -2.83 20.67 -21.83
C PHE A 25 -2.15 19.31 -21.88
N ILE A 26 -1.11 19.15 -22.73
CA ILE A 26 -0.36 17.90 -22.83
C ILE A 26 0.36 17.59 -21.52
N LEU A 27 1.02 18.59 -20.91
CA LEU A 27 1.70 18.43 -19.63
C LEU A 27 0.72 18.04 -18.52
N LYS A 28 -0.45 18.69 -18.45
CA LYS A 28 -1.47 18.37 -17.45
C LYS A 28 -1.97 16.93 -17.62
N ASP A 29 -2.26 16.50 -18.83
CA ASP A 29 -2.73 15.15 -19.10
C ASP A 29 -1.64 14.11 -18.78
N SER A 30 -0.40 14.35 -19.22
CA SER A 30 0.73 13.47 -18.91
C SER A 30 0.98 13.35 -17.42
N PHE A 31 0.89 14.45 -16.67
CA PHE A 31 1.07 14.45 -15.23
C PHE A 31 0.02 13.58 -14.52
N VAL A 32 -1.25 13.70 -14.92
CA VAL A 32 -2.33 12.90 -14.31
C VAL A 32 -2.15 11.41 -14.65
N TRP A 33 -1.74 11.07 -15.89
CA TRP A 33 -1.41 9.69 -16.26
C TRP A 33 -0.23 9.13 -15.47
N THR A 34 0.83 9.92 -15.30
CA THR A 34 1.99 9.52 -14.49
C THR A 34 1.59 9.25 -13.04
N LEU A 35 0.80 10.15 -12.44
CA LEU A 35 0.28 9.95 -11.09
C LEU A 35 -0.59 8.70 -11.00
N PHE A 36 -1.42 8.43 -11.99
CA PHE A 36 -2.26 7.23 -12.01
C PHE A 36 -1.42 5.95 -12.02
N ILE A 37 -0.40 5.89 -12.88
CA ILE A 37 0.52 4.75 -12.96
C ILE A 37 1.31 4.58 -11.66
N LEU A 38 1.85 5.67 -11.10
CA LEU A 38 2.58 5.65 -9.84
C LEU A 38 1.71 5.13 -8.69
N ASN A 39 0.45 5.54 -8.62
CA ASN A 39 -0.48 5.05 -7.59
C ASN A 39 -0.73 3.54 -7.72
N ILE A 40 -0.84 3.01 -8.94
CA ILE A 40 -0.96 1.56 -9.15
C ILE A 40 0.30 0.84 -8.66
N ILE A 41 1.49 1.35 -8.99
CA ILE A 41 2.77 0.76 -8.58
C ILE A 41 2.87 0.75 -7.04
N PHE A 42 2.66 1.88 -6.38
CA PHE A 42 2.75 1.95 -4.92
C PHE A 42 1.67 1.12 -4.22
N GLY A 43 0.44 1.11 -4.75
CA GLY A 43 -0.62 0.23 -4.25
C GLY A 43 -0.25 -1.25 -4.38
N SER A 44 0.38 -1.64 -5.50
CA SER A 44 0.84 -3.01 -5.72
C SER A 44 1.99 -3.40 -4.79
N VAL A 45 2.91 -2.49 -4.49
CA VAL A 45 3.97 -2.71 -3.49
C VAL A 45 3.36 -2.93 -2.11
N GLY A 46 2.41 -2.09 -1.69
CA GLY A 46 1.73 -2.26 -0.41
C GLY A 46 1.00 -3.60 -0.31
N PHE A 47 0.33 -4.02 -1.38
CA PHE A 47 -0.32 -5.32 -1.45
C PHE A 47 0.68 -6.48 -1.46
N ALA A 48 1.79 -6.38 -2.20
CA ALA A 48 2.84 -7.39 -2.23
C ALA A 48 3.45 -7.64 -0.84
N ILE A 49 3.77 -6.58 -0.11
CA ILE A 49 4.29 -6.70 1.26
C ILE A 49 3.22 -7.27 2.20
N SER A 50 1.94 -6.95 1.98
CA SER A 50 0.84 -7.53 2.77
C SER A 50 0.75 -9.03 2.57
N ILE A 51 0.91 -9.54 1.34
CA ILE A 51 0.96 -10.99 1.07
C ILE A 51 2.17 -11.61 1.76
N TYR A 52 3.36 -11.04 1.55
CA TYR A 52 4.61 -11.54 2.12
C TYR A 52 4.52 -11.67 3.65
N LEU A 53 4.07 -10.63 4.34
CA LEU A 53 3.94 -10.63 5.80
C LEU A 53 2.88 -11.62 6.28
N PHE A 54 1.79 -11.77 5.53
CA PHE A 54 0.77 -12.76 5.84
C PHE A 54 1.30 -14.20 5.69
N GLU A 55 2.02 -14.48 4.61
CA GLU A 55 2.67 -15.78 4.39
C GLU A 55 3.74 -16.05 5.46
N ALA A 56 4.56 -15.05 5.78
CA ALA A 56 5.62 -15.16 6.78
C ALA A 56 5.09 -15.28 8.22
N SER A 57 3.83 -14.94 8.48
CA SER A 57 3.24 -15.03 9.82
C SER A 57 2.96 -16.45 10.29
N GLU A 58 3.01 -17.45 9.39
CA GLU A 58 2.72 -18.86 9.69
C GLU A 58 1.42 -19.04 10.51
N VAL A 59 0.39 -18.26 10.16
CA VAL A 59 -0.88 -18.16 10.92
C VAL A 59 -1.49 -19.52 11.20
N PHE A 60 -1.35 -20.46 10.27
CA PHE A 60 -1.92 -21.78 10.42
C PHE A 60 -1.24 -22.59 11.52
N ASP A 61 0.05 -22.37 11.76
CA ASP A 61 0.79 -23.01 12.86
C ASP A 61 0.47 -22.33 14.21
N LEU A 62 0.01 -21.09 14.18
CA LEU A 62 -0.39 -20.32 15.35
C LEU A 62 -1.81 -20.61 15.85
N ILE A 63 -2.64 -21.29 15.06
CA ILE A 63 -4.03 -21.63 15.46
C ILE A 63 -4.04 -22.51 16.69
N LEU A 64 -3.07 -23.41 16.82
CA LEU A 64 -2.97 -24.34 17.95
C LEU A 64 -2.79 -23.65 19.30
N PRO A 65 -1.89 -22.64 19.46
CA PRO A 65 -1.71 -21.95 20.74
C PRO A 65 -2.79 -20.92 21.08
N VAL A 66 -3.41 -20.28 20.08
CA VAL A 66 -4.34 -19.16 20.32
C VAL A 66 -5.78 -19.65 20.58
N ASN A 67 -6.10 -20.93 20.30
CA ASN A 67 -7.44 -21.53 20.43
C ASN A 67 -8.58 -20.77 19.73
N ASP A 68 -8.30 -19.69 19.02
CA ASP A 68 -9.26 -18.88 18.28
C ASP A 68 -8.68 -18.44 16.94
N LEU A 69 -9.19 -19.08 15.87
CA LEU A 69 -8.80 -18.78 14.49
C LEU A 69 -9.00 -17.29 14.14
N MET A 70 -10.06 -16.68 14.66
CA MET A 70 -10.35 -15.27 14.35
C MET A 70 -9.29 -14.35 14.95
N GLN A 71 -8.86 -14.61 16.17
CA GLN A 71 -7.80 -13.85 16.83
C GLN A 71 -6.46 -14.01 16.11
N ALA A 72 -6.10 -15.23 15.72
CA ALA A 72 -4.88 -15.50 14.95
C ALA A 72 -4.88 -14.75 13.60
N LEU A 73 -6.00 -14.79 12.88
CA LEU A 73 -6.15 -14.05 11.62
C LEU A 73 -6.03 -12.54 11.80
N ILE A 74 -6.67 -11.97 12.84
CA ILE A 74 -6.59 -10.53 13.12
C ILE A 74 -5.14 -10.10 13.43
N LEU A 75 -4.40 -10.89 14.18
CA LEU A 75 -3.01 -10.61 14.52
C LEU A 75 -2.08 -10.69 13.31
N ALA A 76 -2.35 -11.61 12.39
CA ALA A 76 -1.56 -11.81 11.17
C ALA A 76 -1.78 -10.74 10.08
N ILE A 77 -2.84 -9.94 10.20
CA ILE A 77 -3.14 -8.92 9.19
C ILE A 77 -2.14 -7.76 9.29
N PRO A 78 -1.36 -7.48 8.24
CA PRO A 78 -0.44 -6.33 8.20
C PRO A 78 -1.22 -5.02 7.93
N VAL A 79 -1.94 -4.55 8.94
CA VAL A 79 -2.92 -3.46 8.85
C VAL A 79 -2.36 -2.20 8.18
N ILE A 80 -1.12 -1.82 8.49
CA ILE A 80 -0.48 -0.62 7.94
C ILE A 80 -0.37 -0.71 6.42
N TRP A 81 0.10 -1.84 5.89
CA TRP A 81 0.27 -2.03 4.45
C TRP A 81 -1.06 -2.12 3.71
N ILE A 82 -2.07 -2.71 4.33
CA ILE A 82 -3.43 -2.73 3.78
C ILE A 82 -4.00 -1.32 3.71
N ILE A 83 -3.84 -0.51 4.76
CA ILE A 83 -4.29 0.89 4.76
C ILE A 83 -3.59 1.67 3.64
N ILE A 84 -2.27 1.51 3.48
CA ILE A 84 -1.50 2.13 2.40
C ILE A 84 -2.06 1.73 1.04
N THR A 85 -2.28 0.43 0.80
CA THR A 85 -2.87 -0.07 -0.45
C THR A 85 -4.23 0.55 -0.73
N VAL A 86 -5.11 0.63 0.28
CA VAL A 86 -6.45 1.24 0.15
C VAL A 86 -6.35 2.74 -0.17
N ILE A 87 -5.44 3.47 0.48
CA ILE A 87 -5.22 4.89 0.19
C ILE A 87 -4.80 5.08 -1.27
N PHE A 88 -3.80 4.32 -1.76
CA PHE A 88 -3.36 4.41 -3.15
C PHE A 88 -4.46 4.01 -4.14
N LEU A 89 -5.30 3.04 -3.81
CA LEU A 89 -6.45 2.65 -4.62
C LEU A 89 -7.47 3.81 -4.73
N ILE A 90 -7.78 4.47 -3.62
CA ILE A 90 -8.69 5.63 -3.61
C ILE A 90 -8.10 6.79 -4.41
N VAL A 91 -6.82 7.12 -4.21
CA VAL A 91 -6.13 8.20 -4.92
C VAL A 91 -6.08 7.90 -6.42
N SER A 92 -5.80 6.66 -6.81
CA SER A 92 -5.81 6.22 -8.21
C SER A 92 -7.19 6.40 -8.85
N PHE A 93 -8.26 6.01 -8.14
CA PHE A 93 -9.63 6.17 -8.60
C PHE A 93 -10.02 7.65 -8.76
N VAL A 94 -9.63 8.51 -7.81
CA VAL A 94 -9.89 9.95 -7.89
C VAL A 94 -9.14 10.56 -9.06
N ASN A 95 -7.86 10.24 -9.24
CA ASN A 95 -7.05 10.73 -10.35
C ASN A 95 -7.63 10.37 -11.70
N PHE A 96 -8.20 9.16 -11.83
CA PHE A 96 -8.84 8.73 -13.08
C PHE A 96 -9.99 9.64 -13.51
N LYS A 97 -10.77 10.20 -12.58
CA LYS A 97 -11.86 11.12 -12.90
C LYS A 97 -11.37 12.41 -13.59
N TYR A 98 -10.12 12.80 -13.36
CA TYR A 98 -9.52 14.00 -13.95
C TYR A 98 -8.86 13.75 -15.30
N LEU A 99 -8.78 12.48 -15.75
CA LEU A 99 -8.27 12.15 -17.08
C LEU A 99 -9.24 12.57 -18.19
N LYS A 100 -8.70 13.13 -19.27
CA LYS A 100 -9.48 13.40 -20.48
C LYS A 100 -10.01 12.09 -21.05
N GLY A 101 -11.33 11.99 -21.13
CA GLY A 101 -12.00 10.76 -21.57
C GLY A 101 -12.42 9.82 -20.44
N GLY A 102 -12.07 10.10 -19.19
CA GLY A 102 -12.55 9.33 -18.02
C GLY A 102 -14.08 9.24 -17.94
N TYR A 103 -14.78 10.27 -18.45
CA TYR A 103 -16.26 10.26 -18.56
C TYR A 103 -16.82 9.23 -19.55
N ARG A 104 -15.99 8.71 -20.47
CA ARG A 104 -16.42 7.68 -21.47
C ARG A 104 -16.48 6.27 -20.86
N PHE A 105 -15.79 6.06 -19.76
CA PHE A 105 -15.76 4.78 -19.06
C PHE A 105 -16.61 4.85 -17.80
N SER A 106 -17.36 3.79 -17.53
CA SER A 106 -18.05 3.67 -16.25
C SER A 106 -17.02 3.69 -15.12
N ALA A 107 -17.20 4.61 -14.16
CA ALA A 107 -16.31 4.72 -13.00
C ALA A 107 -16.13 3.37 -12.27
N PHE A 108 -17.19 2.55 -12.23
CA PHE A 108 -17.16 1.21 -11.64
C PHE A 108 -16.23 0.24 -12.40
N LYS A 109 -16.26 0.26 -13.74
CA LYS A 109 -15.36 -0.60 -14.55
C LYS A 109 -13.89 -0.26 -14.32
N VAL A 110 -13.58 1.02 -14.26
CA VAL A 110 -12.20 1.49 -14.01
C VAL A 110 -11.74 1.13 -12.62
N PHE A 111 -12.62 1.27 -11.64
CA PHE A 111 -12.34 0.85 -10.26
C PHE A 111 -12.00 -0.64 -10.16
N ILE A 112 -12.78 -1.50 -10.82
CA ILE A 112 -12.51 -2.94 -10.86
C ILE A 112 -11.19 -3.23 -11.57
N ILE A 113 -10.93 -2.61 -12.72
CA ILE A 113 -9.68 -2.81 -13.46
C ILE A 113 -8.48 -2.37 -12.61
N ASN A 114 -8.60 -1.24 -11.90
CA ASN A 114 -7.56 -0.76 -11.00
C ASN A 114 -7.26 -1.75 -9.87
N ILE A 115 -8.29 -2.27 -9.20
CA ILE A 115 -8.13 -3.33 -8.20
C ILE A 115 -7.42 -4.53 -8.80
N LEU A 116 -7.87 -5.04 -9.95
CA LEU A 116 -7.25 -6.18 -10.60
C LEU A 116 -5.78 -5.94 -10.95
N CYS A 117 -5.45 -4.75 -11.45
CA CYS A 117 -4.06 -4.37 -11.73
C CYS A 117 -3.20 -4.38 -10.46
N ILE A 118 -3.69 -3.80 -9.35
CA ILE A 118 -2.98 -3.77 -8.07
C ILE A 118 -2.77 -5.19 -7.55
N LEU A 119 -3.80 -6.03 -7.57
CA LEU A 119 -3.72 -7.40 -7.07
C LEU A 119 -2.77 -8.25 -7.90
N LEU A 120 -2.90 -8.23 -9.24
CA LEU A 120 -2.06 -9.01 -10.14
C LEU A 120 -0.60 -8.57 -10.09
N LEU A 121 -0.36 -7.26 -10.14
CA LEU A 121 1.00 -6.74 -10.08
C LEU A 121 1.63 -6.97 -8.71
N GLY A 122 0.87 -6.81 -7.63
CA GLY A 122 1.37 -7.06 -6.26
C GLY A 122 1.68 -8.53 -6.02
N TRP A 123 0.81 -9.45 -6.48
CA TRP A 123 1.12 -10.88 -6.45
C TRP A 123 2.40 -11.20 -7.23
N PHE A 124 2.54 -10.65 -8.45
CA PHE A 124 3.74 -10.84 -9.26
C PHE A 124 5.01 -10.28 -8.59
N LEU A 125 4.94 -9.12 -7.94
CA LEU A 125 6.05 -8.56 -7.18
C LEU A 125 6.45 -9.45 -6.00
N ASN A 126 5.49 -10.10 -5.34
CA ASN A 126 5.74 -11.05 -4.26
C ASN A 126 6.47 -12.29 -4.79
N GLU A 127 6.03 -12.88 -5.89
CA GLU A 127 6.69 -14.03 -6.52
C GLU A 127 8.14 -13.73 -6.97
N LEU A 128 8.43 -12.49 -7.32
CA LEU A 128 9.80 -12.04 -7.65
C LEU A 128 10.69 -11.81 -6.41
N GLY A 129 10.17 -11.97 -5.18
CA GLY A 129 10.88 -11.68 -3.95
C GLY A 129 11.17 -10.20 -3.71
N ILE A 130 10.48 -9.30 -4.43
CA ILE A 130 10.65 -7.84 -4.29
C ILE A 130 10.05 -7.38 -2.96
N SER A 131 8.93 -7.96 -2.54
CA SER A 131 8.27 -7.68 -1.25
C SER A 131 9.18 -7.96 -0.06
N GLU A 132 9.89 -9.09 -0.06
CA GLU A 132 10.87 -9.46 0.95
C GLU A 132 11.99 -8.41 1.05
N ARG A 133 12.57 -8.02 -0.09
CA ARG A 133 13.66 -7.04 -0.14
C ARG A 133 13.23 -5.66 0.36
N ILE A 134 12.03 -5.22 0.00
CA ILE A 134 11.49 -3.95 0.46
C ILE A 134 11.19 -4.02 1.95
N ASN A 135 10.63 -5.12 2.44
CA ASN A 135 10.37 -5.32 3.86
C ASN A 135 11.68 -5.30 4.66
N ALA A 136 12.72 -6.01 4.21
CA ALA A 136 14.04 -6.02 4.83
C ALA A 136 14.64 -4.60 4.87
N PHE A 137 14.52 -3.84 3.78
CA PHE A 137 14.98 -2.45 3.75
C PHE A 137 14.30 -1.58 4.83
N PHE A 138 13.00 -1.74 5.04
CA PHE A 138 12.29 -0.99 6.08
C PHE A 138 12.66 -1.48 7.48
N SER A 139 12.83 -2.78 7.70
CA SER A 139 13.29 -3.35 8.97
C SER A 139 14.66 -2.83 9.38
N GLU A 140 15.61 -2.75 8.45
CA GLU A 140 16.97 -2.27 8.71
C GLU A 140 17.05 -0.76 8.98
N ASN A 141 16.16 0.04 8.37
CA ASN A 141 16.26 1.50 8.43
C ASN A 141 15.28 2.17 9.41
N ILE A 142 14.26 1.46 9.88
CA ILE A 142 13.23 2.00 10.77
C ILE A 142 13.09 1.10 11.99
N SER A 143 13.63 1.52 13.12
CA SER A 143 13.70 0.73 14.36
C SER A 143 12.35 0.26 14.91
N THR A 144 11.28 1.03 14.68
CA THR A 144 9.92 0.70 15.15
C THR A 144 9.06 -0.03 14.09
N TYR A 145 9.66 -0.35 12.93
CA TYR A 145 8.91 -0.94 11.83
C TYR A 145 8.45 -2.37 12.15
N GLU A 146 9.37 -3.22 12.59
CA GLU A 146 9.07 -4.62 12.91
C GLU A 146 8.00 -4.74 14.00
N GLU A 147 8.14 -3.98 15.08
CA GLU A 147 7.17 -3.93 16.17
C GLU A 147 5.76 -3.55 15.68
N SER A 148 5.68 -2.61 14.75
CA SER A 148 4.41 -2.06 14.28
C SER A 148 3.77 -2.90 13.17
N VAL A 149 4.57 -3.54 12.33
CA VAL A 149 4.13 -4.10 11.04
C VAL A 149 4.25 -5.61 10.99
N ASP A 150 5.32 -6.21 11.57
CA ASP A 150 5.53 -7.66 11.50
C ASP A 150 4.51 -8.41 12.38
N PRO A 151 3.64 -9.25 11.79
CA PRO A 151 2.70 -10.06 12.55
C PRO A 151 3.40 -11.03 13.51
N ARG A 152 4.59 -11.54 13.16
CA ARG A 152 5.36 -12.46 14.01
C ARG A 152 5.73 -11.81 15.33
N TYR A 153 6.17 -10.56 15.30
CA TYR A 153 6.48 -9.80 16.50
C TYR A 153 5.26 -9.73 17.45
N LYS A 154 4.08 -9.43 16.91
CA LYS A 154 2.84 -9.30 17.68
C LYS A 154 2.37 -10.62 18.28
N VAL A 155 2.66 -11.73 17.63
CA VAL A 155 2.21 -13.06 18.06
C VAL A 155 3.18 -13.68 19.05
N TRP A 156 4.48 -13.62 18.75
CA TRP A 156 5.51 -14.33 19.51
C TRP A 156 6.11 -13.53 20.68
N ASN A 157 5.88 -12.22 20.73
CA ASN A 157 6.35 -11.37 21.82
C ASN A 157 5.22 -11.06 22.83
N ARG A 158 4.69 -12.11 23.47
CA ARG A 158 3.67 -12.05 24.54
C ARG A 158 4.04 -12.93 25.72
N PRO A 159 5.03 -12.50 26.54
CA PRO A 159 5.51 -13.29 27.67
C PRO A 159 4.39 -13.56 28.70
N GLU A 160 3.40 -12.66 28.84
CA GLU A 160 2.25 -12.83 29.73
C GLU A 160 1.36 -14.03 29.36
N GLU A 161 1.33 -14.38 28.08
CA GLU A 161 0.56 -15.53 27.54
C GLU A 161 1.44 -16.78 27.39
N GLY A 162 2.74 -16.70 27.75
CA GLY A 162 3.69 -17.80 27.67
C GLY A 162 4.41 -17.92 26.32
N TYR A 163 4.30 -16.91 25.45
CA TYR A 163 4.97 -16.86 24.15
C TYR A 163 6.19 -15.94 24.22
N ILE A 164 7.39 -16.52 24.10
CA ILE A 164 8.64 -15.77 24.06
C ILE A 164 9.42 -16.27 22.84
N ALA A 165 9.72 -15.34 21.92
CA ALA A 165 10.65 -15.58 20.83
C ALA A 165 11.85 -14.67 20.99
N GLY A 166 13.05 -15.20 20.78
CA GLY A 166 14.27 -14.43 20.90
C GLY A 166 15.52 -15.28 20.71
N GLU A 167 16.66 -14.65 20.85
CA GLU A 167 17.97 -15.29 20.77
C GLU A 167 18.43 -15.77 22.15
N ILE A 168 18.90 -17.02 22.25
CA ILE A 168 19.46 -17.54 23.48
C ILE A 168 20.85 -16.92 23.70
N VAL A 169 20.95 -16.03 24.67
CA VAL A 169 22.19 -15.31 25.03
C VAL A 169 23.06 -16.10 26.00
N GLY A 170 22.44 -16.99 26.80
CA GLY A 170 23.17 -17.79 27.76
C GLY A 170 22.32 -18.85 28.46
N ILE A 171 22.98 -19.89 28.95
CA ILE A 171 22.35 -20.95 29.77
C ILE A 171 23.15 -21.02 31.05
N ASP A 172 22.50 -20.75 32.19
CA ASP A 172 23.12 -20.82 33.51
C ASP A 172 22.28 -21.68 34.44
N ASN A 173 22.84 -22.76 34.96
CA ASN A 173 22.24 -23.64 35.98
C ASN A 173 20.73 -23.90 35.88
N ASN A 174 20.22 -24.26 34.71
CA ASN A 174 18.79 -24.49 34.45
C ASN A 174 17.94 -23.22 34.12
N ILE A 175 18.57 -22.06 33.99
CA ILE A 175 17.94 -20.81 33.54
C ILE A 175 18.44 -20.50 32.14
N VAL A 176 17.53 -20.38 31.20
CA VAL A 176 17.84 -19.95 29.83
C VAL A 176 17.60 -18.45 29.76
N LYS A 177 18.63 -17.69 29.45
CA LYS A 177 18.50 -16.23 29.18
C LYS A 177 18.19 -16.04 27.71
N ILE A 178 17.04 -15.51 27.43
CA ILE A 178 16.57 -15.22 26.09
C ILE A 178 16.54 -13.70 25.92
N LYS A 179 17.21 -13.20 24.91
CA LYS A 179 17.02 -11.83 24.48
C LYS A 179 15.81 -11.83 23.54
N ASP A 180 14.74 -11.22 23.97
CA ASP A 180 13.49 -11.15 23.20
C ASP A 180 13.61 -10.27 21.95
N LEU A 181 12.55 -10.22 21.15
CA LEU A 181 12.49 -9.40 19.93
C LEU A 181 12.54 -7.90 20.22
N SER A 182 12.20 -7.47 21.45
CA SER A 182 12.31 -6.07 21.89
C SER A 182 13.71 -5.69 22.37
N GLY A 183 14.58 -6.68 22.59
CA GLY A 183 15.95 -6.50 23.09
C GLY A 183 16.10 -6.65 24.61
N ASP A 184 15.04 -6.96 25.33
CA ASP A 184 15.05 -7.26 26.76
C ASP A 184 15.55 -8.70 27.03
N ILE A 185 16.14 -8.94 28.22
CA ILE A 185 16.70 -10.26 28.62
C ILE A 185 15.92 -10.81 29.80
#